data_00e8d72e53067835f2808b91bd6c5ec1
#
_entry.id   00e8d72e53067835f2808b91bd6c5ec1
#
_cell.length_a   1.000
_cell.length_b   1.000
_cell.length_c   1.000
_cell.angle_alpha   90.00
_cell.angle_beta   90.00
_cell.angle_gamma   90.00
#
_symmetry.space_group_name_H-M   'P 1'
#
loop_
_entity.id
_entity.type
_entity.pdbx_description
1 polymer ?
#
loop_
_entity_poly.entity_id
_entity_poly.type
_entity_poly.pdbx_seq_one_letter_code
_entity_poly.pdbx_strand_id
1 'polypeptide(L)'
;MSTTRYEAAALYHSSRQKTGHPARYLVLDLDTGSAGACSCAKDGKVKLTAAWALPEETNLWTAWVGRIQELLGADYPFDAASELKRQLPEANRALHNYLTSERLLDSTALTFGERSLTCSQVETSFETVGATLDTLLQQGEALVPEQARETMGIFPLGQAARCFLVEHAIRAHFSADPFLPDDRFVLDGFTQDSAKIIAQGMEQAAASAVIAHTVTLVLTQAPDGKTAEIPLLTKGAPPTQVTPEGYVGPIYIANGQPIVLKVDDVPRTVKLPYAMAPMDSDLIDLAAGGDGSGVTLSIRCSRMPTRVFTKQLT
;
A
#
# COMPACT_ATOMS: atom_id res chain seq x y z
N MET A 1 7.20 20.23 8.99
CA MET A 1 7.62 20.33 7.58
C MET A 1 6.52 19.72 6.74
N SER A 2 6.05 20.40 5.72
CA SER A 2 5.02 19.86 4.82
C SER A 2 5.67 18.80 3.92
N THR A 3 5.22 17.54 3.99
CA THR A 3 5.67 16.47 3.11
C THR A 3 5.13 16.72 1.70
N THR A 4 5.99 16.67 0.71
CA THR A 4 5.58 16.85 -0.70
C THR A 4 4.86 15.60 -1.22
N ARG A 5 4.09 15.73 -2.31
CA ARG A 5 3.44 14.58 -2.99
C ARG A 5 4.46 13.49 -3.36
N TYR A 6 5.65 13.89 -3.80
CA TYR A 6 6.73 12.99 -4.19
C TYR A 6 7.29 12.21 -3.00
N GLU A 7 7.56 12.90 -1.89
CA GLU A 7 8.03 12.25 -0.67
C GLU A 7 7.00 11.28 -0.12
N ALA A 8 5.71 11.68 -0.13
CA ALA A 8 4.61 10.83 0.30
C ALA A 8 4.52 9.54 -0.54
N ALA A 9 4.65 9.63 -1.86
CA ALA A 9 4.62 8.49 -2.76
C ALA A 9 5.81 7.55 -2.55
N ALA A 10 7.02 8.09 -2.47
CA ALA A 10 8.23 7.30 -2.25
C ALA A 10 8.20 6.60 -0.88
N LEU A 11 7.69 7.24 0.15
CA LEU A 11 7.49 6.66 1.47
C LEU A 11 6.43 5.57 1.49
N TYR A 12 5.29 5.79 0.81
CA TYR A 12 4.26 4.78 0.66
C TYR A 12 4.83 3.48 0.08
N HIS A 13 5.61 3.59 -0.98
CA HIS A 13 6.23 2.42 -1.59
C HIS A 13 7.29 1.82 -0.68
N SER A 14 8.21 2.61 -0.13
CA SER A 14 9.32 2.11 0.70
C SER A 14 8.82 1.41 1.96
N SER A 15 7.75 1.88 2.59
CA SER A 15 7.18 1.28 3.80
C SER A 15 6.55 -0.11 3.57
N ARG A 16 6.21 -0.44 2.32
CA ARG A 16 5.60 -1.72 1.95
C ARG A 16 6.60 -2.76 1.45
N GLN A 17 7.83 -2.38 1.19
CA GLN A 17 8.87 -3.31 0.76
C GLN A 17 9.41 -4.09 1.96
N LYS A 18 9.18 -5.40 1.96
CA LYS A 18 9.69 -6.32 3.00
C LYS A 18 11.19 -6.57 2.89
N THR A 19 11.77 -6.41 1.70
CA THR A 19 13.17 -6.70 1.41
C THR A 19 13.76 -5.57 0.58
N GLY A 20 14.51 -4.66 1.22
CA GLY A 20 15.30 -3.63 0.56
C GLY A 20 14.50 -2.73 -0.40
N HIS A 21 14.38 -1.47 -0.07
CA HIS A 21 13.82 -0.45 -0.96
C HIS A 21 14.93 0.20 -1.78
N PRO A 22 14.63 0.75 -2.98
CA PRO A 22 15.56 1.59 -3.73
C PRO A 22 16.08 2.75 -2.87
N ALA A 23 17.37 3.05 -3.00
CA ALA A 23 17.95 4.21 -2.31
C ALA A 23 17.46 5.55 -2.89
N ARG A 24 16.88 5.52 -4.09
CA ARG A 24 16.30 6.67 -4.79
C ARG A 24 15.02 6.30 -5.50
N TYR A 25 14.12 7.28 -5.57
CA TYR A 25 12.88 7.20 -6.33
C TYR A 25 12.77 8.35 -7.30
N LEU A 26 12.31 8.06 -8.50
CA LEU A 26 11.74 9.02 -9.42
C LEU A 26 10.23 8.88 -9.36
N VAL A 27 9.56 9.91 -8.89
CA VAL A 27 8.10 9.97 -8.84
C VAL A 27 7.62 10.84 -9.99
N LEU A 28 6.75 10.29 -10.84
CA LEU A 28 6.15 10.95 -12.00
C LEU A 28 4.69 11.25 -11.67
N ASP A 29 4.35 12.51 -11.47
CA ASP A 29 2.97 12.92 -11.20
C ASP A 29 2.25 13.25 -12.50
N LEU A 30 1.49 12.28 -12.98
CA LEU A 30 0.77 12.35 -14.26
C LEU A 30 -0.51 13.20 -14.19
N ASP A 31 -0.96 13.53 -12.97
CA ASP A 31 -2.11 14.42 -12.79
C ASP A 31 -1.74 15.90 -12.88
N THR A 32 -0.46 16.24 -12.65
CA THR A 32 0.03 17.61 -12.69
C THR A 32 1.12 17.83 -13.75
N GLY A 33 1.56 16.78 -14.44
CA GLY A 33 2.64 16.86 -15.41
C GLY A 33 3.97 17.25 -14.75
N SER A 34 4.33 16.61 -13.65
CA SER A 34 5.53 16.96 -12.90
C SER A 34 6.31 15.73 -12.41
N ALA A 35 7.59 15.92 -12.10
CA ALA A 35 8.46 14.86 -11.61
C ALA A 35 9.24 15.30 -10.37
N GLY A 36 9.49 14.36 -9.46
CA GLY A 36 10.30 14.58 -8.27
C GLY A 36 11.27 13.44 -8.02
N ALA A 37 12.55 13.77 -7.83
CA ALA A 37 13.56 12.81 -7.40
C ALA A 37 13.66 12.81 -5.87
N CYS A 38 13.53 11.66 -5.25
CA CYS A 38 13.61 11.47 -3.81
C CYS A 38 14.78 10.55 -3.44
N SER A 39 15.50 10.88 -2.38
CA SER A 39 16.44 9.97 -1.72
C SER A 39 15.75 9.25 -0.57
N CYS A 40 16.02 7.95 -0.43
CA CYS A 40 15.51 7.15 0.68
C CYS A 40 16.67 6.63 1.51
N ALA A 41 16.72 7.02 2.77
CA ALA A 41 17.74 6.57 3.71
C ALA A 41 17.41 5.17 4.26
N LYS A 42 18.41 4.45 4.78
CA LYS A 42 18.23 3.11 5.35
C LYS A 42 17.27 3.07 6.55
N ASP A 43 17.09 4.19 7.23
CA ASP A 43 16.13 4.36 8.32
C ASP A 43 14.70 4.66 7.82
N GLY A 44 14.47 4.58 6.51
CA GLY A 44 13.17 4.81 5.88
C GLY A 44 12.81 6.29 5.65
N LYS A 45 13.68 7.24 6.05
CA LYS A 45 13.41 8.66 5.79
C LYS A 45 13.57 8.96 4.31
N VAL A 46 12.58 9.64 3.75
CA VAL A 46 12.57 10.10 2.38
C VAL A 46 12.72 11.62 2.35
N LYS A 47 13.50 12.09 1.37
CA LYS A 47 13.73 13.53 1.15
C LYS A 47 13.70 13.83 -0.34
N LEU A 48 12.89 14.81 -0.73
CA LEU A 48 12.92 15.37 -2.08
C LEU A 48 14.29 16.03 -2.33
N THR A 49 14.95 15.64 -3.41
CA THR A 49 16.28 16.16 -3.79
C THR A 49 16.20 17.14 -4.97
N ALA A 50 15.25 16.92 -5.88
CA ALA A 50 14.99 17.78 -7.02
C ALA A 50 13.54 17.58 -7.51
N ALA A 51 12.98 18.59 -8.15
CA ALA A 51 11.68 18.50 -8.79
C ALA A 51 11.66 19.35 -10.08
N TRP A 52 10.81 18.96 -11.01
CA TRP A 52 10.54 19.66 -12.26
C TRP A 52 9.05 19.53 -12.60
N ALA A 53 8.50 20.52 -13.29
CA ALA A 53 7.12 20.49 -13.75
C ALA A 53 7.03 21.09 -15.17
N LEU A 54 6.04 20.65 -15.92
CA LEU A 54 5.65 21.29 -17.17
C LEU A 54 5.32 22.78 -16.92
N PRO A 55 5.53 23.66 -17.90
CA PRO A 55 5.18 25.08 -17.78
C PRO A 55 3.71 25.32 -17.47
N GLU A 56 2.84 24.45 -17.97
CA GLU A 56 1.41 24.44 -17.69
C GLU A 56 1.04 23.13 -17.00
N GLU A 57 0.21 23.21 -15.97
CA GLU A 57 -0.29 22.03 -15.27
C GLU A 57 -1.08 21.16 -16.25
N THR A 58 -0.62 19.95 -16.47
CA THR A 58 -1.19 19.04 -17.46
C THR A 58 -1.58 17.70 -16.79
N ASN A 59 -2.87 17.42 -16.76
CA ASN A 59 -3.39 16.12 -16.34
C ASN A 59 -3.47 15.18 -17.54
N LEU A 60 -2.56 14.19 -17.59
CA LEU A 60 -2.44 13.26 -18.72
C LEU A 60 -3.70 12.42 -18.91
N TRP A 61 -4.38 12.04 -17.80
CA TRP A 61 -5.63 11.30 -17.88
C TRP A 61 -6.72 12.13 -18.57
N THR A 62 -6.92 13.36 -18.12
CA THR A 62 -7.92 14.24 -18.69
C THR A 62 -7.63 14.55 -20.18
N ALA A 63 -6.36 14.76 -20.51
CA ALA A 63 -5.95 14.96 -21.90
C ALA A 63 -6.27 13.74 -22.77
N TRP A 64 -5.97 12.53 -22.29
CA TRP A 64 -6.28 11.29 -23.01
C TRP A 64 -7.78 11.03 -23.13
N VAL A 65 -8.55 11.22 -22.06
CA VAL A 65 -10.03 11.15 -22.11
C VAL A 65 -10.59 12.10 -23.17
N GLY A 66 -10.06 13.32 -23.27
CA GLY A 66 -10.46 14.27 -24.31
C GLY A 66 -10.23 13.74 -25.72
N ARG A 67 -9.07 13.10 -25.96
CA ARG A 67 -8.78 12.48 -27.27
C ARG A 67 -9.70 11.30 -27.58
N ILE A 68 -10.01 10.48 -26.60
CA ILE A 68 -11.00 9.40 -26.77
C ILE A 68 -12.39 9.97 -27.10
N GLN A 69 -12.80 11.04 -26.42
CA GLN A 69 -14.07 11.72 -26.72
C GLN A 69 -14.13 12.29 -28.14
N GLU A 70 -13.02 12.87 -28.61
CA GLU A 70 -12.94 13.34 -30.00
C GLU A 70 -13.13 12.22 -31.02
N LEU A 71 -12.54 11.04 -30.79
CA LEU A 71 -12.71 9.85 -31.63
C LEU A 71 -14.16 9.32 -31.60
N LEU A 72 -14.82 9.42 -30.46
CA LEU A 72 -16.21 9.00 -30.29
C LEU A 72 -17.22 10.03 -30.90
N GLY A 73 -16.76 11.28 -31.14
CA GLY A 73 -17.56 12.38 -31.63
C GLY A 73 -18.13 13.24 -30.49
N ALA A 74 -18.29 14.55 -30.77
CA ALA A 74 -18.67 15.56 -29.78
C ALA A 74 -20.04 15.32 -29.10
N ASP A 75 -20.93 14.58 -29.75
CA ASP A 75 -22.30 14.31 -29.26
C ASP A 75 -22.39 13.01 -28.44
N TYR A 76 -21.24 12.44 -28.02
CA TYR A 76 -21.25 11.21 -27.24
C TYR A 76 -21.83 11.47 -25.83
N PRO A 77 -22.99 10.87 -25.46
CA PRO A 77 -23.78 11.29 -24.30
C PRO A 77 -23.29 10.74 -22.95
N PHE A 78 -22.20 9.97 -22.92
CA PHE A 78 -21.72 9.31 -21.72
C PHE A 78 -20.49 9.99 -21.12
N ASP A 79 -20.28 9.80 -19.83
CA ASP A 79 -19.04 10.14 -19.15
C ASP A 79 -17.91 9.18 -19.60
N ALA A 80 -17.17 9.63 -20.63
CA ALA A 80 -16.08 8.85 -21.21
C ALA A 80 -14.99 8.53 -20.18
N ALA A 81 -14.77 9.38 -19.17
CA ALA A 81 -13.77 9.17 -18.15
C ALA A 81 -14.11 7.99 -17.23
N SER A 82 -15.34 7.94 -16.74
CA SER A 82 -15.81 6.84 -15.89
C SER A 82 -15.85 5.52 -16.65
N GLU A 83 -16.31 5.56 -17.90
CA GLU A 83 -16.40 4.37 -18.73
C GLU A 83 -15.01 3.85 -19.11
N LEU A 84 -14.08 4.72 -19.50
CA LEU A 84 -12.69 4.36 -19.75
C LEU A 84 -12.04 3.72 -18.51
N LYS A 85 -12.24 4.34 -17.33
CA LYS A 85 -11.73 3.81 -16.07
C LYS A 85 -12.25 2.39 -15.79
N ARG A 86 -13.53 2.14 -16.04
CA ARG A 86 -14.16 0.83 -15.85
C ARG A 86 -13.58 -0.23 -16.76
N GLN A 87 -13.31 0.12 -18.02
CA GLN A 87 -12.81 -0.81 -19.04
C GLN A 87 -11.29 -0.97 -19.06
N LEU A 88 -10.57 -0.11 -18.35
CA LEU A 88 -9.10 -0.06 -18.41
C LEU A 88 -8.40 -1.43 -18.18
N PRO A 89 -8.83 -2.30 -17.24
CA PRO A 89 -8.19 -3.60 -17.06
C PRO A 89 -8.25 -4.52 -18.29
N GLU A 90 -9.38 -4.50 -19.01
CA GLU A 90 -9.56 -5.28 -20.23
C GLU A 90 -8.84 -4.64 -21.41
N ALA A 91 -8.91 -3.32 -21.54
CA ALA A 91 -8.19 -2.55 -22.53
C ALA A 91 -6.66 -2.76 -22.40
N ASN A 92 -6.13 -2.73 -21.19
CA ASN A 92 -4.71 -3.01 -20.93
C ASN A 92 -4.29 -4.39 -21.42
N ARG A 93 -5.13 -5.40 -21.22
CA ARG A 93 -4.86 -6.77 -21.71
C ARG A 93 -4.85 -6.82 -23.25
N ALA A 94 -5.82 -6.16 -23.89
CA ALA A 94 -5.88 -6.08 -25.35
C ALA A 94 -4.67 -5.34 -25.93
N LEU A 95 -4.32 -4.20 -25.37
CA LEU A 95 -3.15 -3.39 -25.75
C LEU A 95 -1.83 -4.13 -25.53
N HIS A 96 -1.70 -4.86 -24.43
CA HIS A 96 -0.53 -5.71 -24.20
C HIS A 96 -0.38 -6.76 -25.32
N ASN A 97 -1.44 -7.49 -25.64
CA ASN A 97 -1.41 -8.50 -26.70
C ASN A 97 -1.11 -7.86 -28.07
N TYR A 98 -1.70 -6.70 -28.34
CA TYR A 98 -1.48 -5.96 -29.57
C TYR A 98 -0.02 -5.54 -29.75
N LEU A 99 0.59 -4.93 -28.73
CA LEU A 99 1.99 -4.47 -28.80
C LEU A 99 2.98 -5.65 -28.80
N THR A 100 2.72 -6.72 -28.06
CA THR A 100 3.58 -7.91 -28.03
C THR A 100 3.49 -8.76 -29.29
N SER A 101 2.41 -8.65 -30.05
CA SER A 101 2.23 -9.30 -31.37
C SER A 101 2.73 -8.43 -32.54
N GLU A 102 3.58 -7.46 -32.29
CA GLU A 102 4.05 -6.51 -33.31
C GLU A 102 2.88 -5.83 -34.07
N ARG A 103 1.80 -5.53 -33.34
CA ARG A 103 0.55 -4.91 -33.85
C ARG A 103 -0.25 -5.75 -34.85
N LEU A 104 -0.01 -7.07 -34.89
CA LEU A 104 -0.74 -7.97 -35.79
C LEU A 104 -2.16 -8.31 -35.29
N LEU A 105 -2.40 -8.20 -33.97
CA LEU A 105 -3.68 -8.54 -33.33
C LEU A 105 -4.48 -7.28 -32.94
N ASP A 106 -4.89 -6.49 -33.95
CA ASP A 106 -5.69 -5.29 -33.72
C ASP A 106 -7.15 -5.62 -33.37
N SER A 107 -7.38 -5.92 -32.11
CA SER A 107 -8.70 -6.24 -31.54
C SER A 107 -9.38 -5.02 -30.95
N THR A 108 -10.67 -5.14 -30.63
CA THR A 108 -11.39 -4.13 -29.84
C THR A 108 -10.76 -4.00 -28.46
N ALA A 109 -10.37 -2.76 -28.12
CA ALA A 109 -9.82 -2.43 -26.80
C ALA A 109 -10.87 -1.77 -25.89
N LEU A 110 -11.74 -0.93 -26.45
CA LEU A 110 -12.74 -0.17 -25.70
C LEU A 110 -14.08 -0.21 -26.42
N THR A 111 -15.17 -0.25 -25.65
CA THR A 111 -16.54 -0.25 -26.18
C THR A 111 -17.41 0.77 -25.44
N PHE A 112 -18.01 1.67 -26.16
CA PHE A 112 -18.84 2.76 -25.65
C PHE A 112 -20.24 2.70 -26.30
N GLY A 113 -21.15 1.96 -25.69
CA GLY A 113 -22.44 1.65 -26.30
C GLY A 113 -22.29 0.86 -27.60
N GLU A 114 -22.71 1.43 -28.72
CA GLU A 114 -22.58 0.81 -30.04
C GLU A 114 -21.24 1.11 -30.74
N ARG A 115 -20.41 1.98 -30.15
CA ARG A 115 -19.11 2.36 -30.71
C ARG A 115 -18.00 1.58 -30.04
N SER A 116 -17.04 1.14 -30.85
CA SER A 116 -15.86 0.41 -30.37
C SER A 116 -14.62 1.06 -30.94
N LEU A 117 -13.57 1.09 -30.13
CA LEU A 117 -12.22 1.50 -30.54
C LEU A 117 -11.30 0.29 -30.52
N THR A 118 -10.51 0.13 -31.60
CA THR A 118 -9.49 -0.91 -31.68
C THR A 118 -8.23 -0.50 -30.91
N CYS A 119 -7.30 -1.43 -30.70
CA CYS A 119 -6.03 -1.16 -30.05
C CYS A 119 -5.23 -0.09 -30.79
N SER A 120 -5.21 -0.13 -32.11
CA SER A 120 -4.50 0.88 -32.93
C SER A 120 -5.12 2.28 -32.79
N GLN A 121 -6.45 2.38 -32.71
CA GLN A 121 -7.13 3.66 -32.48
C GLN A 121 -6.84 4.22 -31.07
N VAL A 122 -6.80 3.33 -30.06
CA VAL A 122 -6.46 3.71 -28.69
C VAL A 122 -4.99 4.14 -28.60
N GLU A 123 -4.06 3.41 -29.25
CA GLU A 123 -2.65 3.81 -29.34
C GLU A 123 -2.53 5.20 -30.00
N THR A 124 -3.15 5.42 -31.16
CA THR A 124 -3.13 6.71 -31.86
C THR A 124 -3.73 7.85 -31.00
N SER A 125 -4.81 7.57 -30.24
CA SER A 125 -5.36 8.57 -29.31
C SER A 125 -4.38 8.98 -28.21
N PHE A 126 -3.44 8.11 -27.89
CA PHE A 126 -2.45 8.34 -26.85
C PHE A 126 -1.20 9.09 -27.37
N GLU A 127 -0.95 9.20 -28.68
CA GLU A 127 0.27 9.80 -29.23
C GLU A 127 0.55 11.21 -28.72
N THR A 128 -0.45 12.09 -28.67
CA THR A 128 -0.29 13.46 -28.17
C THR A 128 0.08 13.48 -26.68
N VAL A 129 -0.57 12.60 -25.89
CA VAL A 129 -0.29 12.41 -24.45
C VAL A 129 1.08 11.77 -24.29
N GLY A 130 1.44 10.85 -25.18
CA GLY A 130 2.74 10.19 -25.25
C GLY A 130 3.88 11.20 -25.38
N ALA A 131 3.78 12.19 -26.27
CA ALA A 131 4.79 13.23 -26.42
C ALA A 131 5.00 14.06 -25.14
N THR A 132 3.91 14.35 -24.41
CA THR A 132 3.98 15.01 -23.10
C THR A 132 4.62 14.10 -22.05
N LEU A 133 4.25 12.82 -22.05
CA LEU A 133 4.86 11.80 -21.17
C LEU A 133 6.36 11.66 -21.47
N ASP A 134 6.78 11.59 -22.73
CA ASP A 134 8.19 11.51 -23.11
C ASP A 134 8.99 12.69 -22.58
N THR A 135 8.42 13.91 -22.67
CA THR A 135 9.04 15.11 -22.09
C THR A 135 9.20 14.95 -20.58
N LEU A 136 8.16 14.46 -19.88
CA LEU A 136 8.19 14.23 -18.45
C LEU A 136 9.23 13.16 -18.05
N LEU A 137 9.34 12.08 -18.82
CA LEU A 137 10.34 11.03 -18.62
C LEU A 137 11.77 11.56 -18.78
N GLN A 138 12.06 12.29 -19.85
CA GLN A 138 13.38 12.88 -20.10
C GLN A 138 13.80 13.88 -19.02
N GLN A 139 12.91 14.78 -18.65
CA GLN A 139 13.17 15.77 -17.60
C GLN A 139 13.26 15.11 -16.22
N GLY A 140 12.40 14.12 -15.94
CA GLY A 140 12.45 13.34 -14.72
C GLY A 140 13.78 12.58 -14.57
N GLU A 141 14.26 11.95 -15.65
CA GLU A 141 15.55 11.26 -15.65
C GLU A 141 16.70 12.21 -15.33
N ALA A 142 16.66 13.44 -15.87
CA ALA A 142 17.69 14.45 -15.61
C ALA A 142 17.78 14.90 -14.15
N LEU A 143 16.71 14.68 -13.33
CA LEU A 143 16.72 14.97 -11.90
C LEU A 143 17.53 13.95 -11.10
N VAL A 144 17.80 12.76 -11.66
CA VAL A 144 18.47 11.67 -10.97
C VAL A 144 19.92 11.58 -11.43
N PRO A 145 20.92 11.55 -10.51
CA PRO A 145 22.31 11.36 -10.87
C PRO A 145 22.52 10.07 -11.67
N GLU A 146 23.33 10.13 -12.72
CA GLU A 146 23.55 9.04 -13.67
C GLU A 146 23.86 7.69 -12.99
N GLN A 147 24.73 7.73 -11.98
CA GLN A 147 25.15 6.51 -11.23
C GLN A 147 23.99 5.84 -10.45
N ALA A 148 22.86 6.54 -10.28
CA ALA A 148 21.72 6.03 -9.53
C ALA A 148 20.55 5.61 -10.42
N ARG A 149 20.61 5.83 -11.72
CA ARG A 149 19.49 5.58 -12.65
C ARG A 149 19.18 4.09 -12.78
N GLU A 150 20.19 3.24 -12.80
CA GLU A 150 20.02 1.78 -12.92
C GLU A 150 19.31 1.14 -11.71
N THR A 151 19.40 1.77 -10.54
CA THR A 151 18.89 1.21 -9.27
C THR A 151 17.76 2.03 -8.65
N MET A 152 17.29 3.08 -9.32
CA MET A 152 16.18 3.89 -8.84
C MET A 152 14.84 3.15 -8.99
N GLY A 153 13.94 3.41 -8.07
CA GLY A 153 12.53 3.04 -8.21
C GLY A 153 11.78 4.10 -9.00
N ILE A 154 10.97 3.69 -9.98
CA ILE A 154 10.13 4.60 -10.76
C ILE A 154 8.70 4.43 -10.31
N PHE A 155 8.07 5.51 -9.85
CA PHE A 155 6.74 5.48 -9.28
C PHE A 155 5.82 6.51 -9.97
N PRO A 156 5.02 6.08 -10.97
CA PRO A 156 4.04 6.94 -11.61
C PRO A 156 2.81 7.12 -10.72
N LEU A 157 2.32 8.34 -10.61
CA LEU A 157 1.10 8.75 -9.88
C LEU A 157 0.01 9.18 -10.85
N GLY A 158 -1.23 9.07 -10.39
CA GLY A 158 -2.41 9.54 -11.11
C GLY A 158 -3.14 8.44 -11.87
N GLN A 159 -4.32 8.80 -12.42
CA GLN A 159 -5.19 7.83 -13.10
C GLN A 159 -4.53 7.23 -14.36
N ALA A 160 -3.76 8.03 -15.09
CA ALA A 160 -3.03 7.59 -16.27
C ALA A 160 -1.98 6.52 -15.97
N ALA A 161 -1.44 6.46 -14.75
CA ALA A 161 -0.47 5.45 -14.33
C ALA A 161 -0.95 4.00 -14.47
N ARG A 162 -2.27 3.80 -14.53
CA ARG A 162 -2.87 2.46 -14.73
C ARG A 162 -2.99 2.04 -16.20
N CYS A 163 -2.71 2.95 -17.12
CA CYS A 163 -2.75 2.64 -18.54
C CYS A 163 -1.51 1.86 -18.95
N PHE A 164 -1.70 0.74 -19.66
CA PHE A 164 -0.59 -0.07 -20.16
C PHE A 164 0.33 0.72 -21.09
N LEU A 165 -0.19 1.70 -21.86
CA LEU A 165 0.64 2.54 -22.72
C LEU A 165 1.61 3.41 -21.91
N VAL A 166 1.22 3.89 -20.73
CA VAL A 166 2.11 4.60 -19.80
C VAL A 166 3.19 3.67 -19.26
N GLU A 167 2.79 2.50 -18.78
CA GLU A 167 3.71 1.48 -18.30
C GLU A 167 4.72 1.08 -19.38
N HIS A 168 4.24 0.87 -20.61
CA HIS A 168 5.06 0.52 -21.76
C HIS A 168 6.07 1.63 -22.10
N ALA A 169 5.65 2.90 -22.13
CA ALA A 169 6.51 4.04 -22.35
C ALA A 169 7.61 4.16 -21.28
N ILE A 170 7.25 3.99 -19.99
CA ILE A 170 8.22 4.03 -18.90
C ILE A 170 9.24 2.90 -19.03
N ARG A 171 8.79 1.67 -19.32
CA ARG A 171 9.68 0.52 -19.54
C ARG A 171 10.63 0.74 -20.72
N ALA A 172 10.10 1.29 -21.82
CA ALA A 172 10.91 1.57 -23.01
C ALA A 172 11.98 2.63 -22.74
N HIS A 173 11.65 3.66 -21.94
CA HIS A 173 12.57 4.76 -21.64
C HIS A 173 13.67 4.37 -20.64
N PHE A 174 13.30 3.70 -19.53
CA PHE A 174 14.23 3.40 -18.43
C PHE A 174 14.78 1.97 -18.46
N SER A 175 14.31 1.10 -19.34
CA SER A 175 14.61 -0.35 -19.33
C SER A 175 14.37 -1.00 -17.96
N ALA A 176 13.40 -0.48 -17.21
CA ALA A 176 13.06 -0.88 -15.85
C ALA A 176 11.54 -0.93 -15.66
N ASP A 177 11.09 -1.80 -14.78
CA ASP A 177 9.67 -1.91 -14.43
C ASP A 177 9.27 -0.79 -13.46
N PRO A 178 8.21 0.00 -13.77
CA PRO A 178 7.67 0.95 -12.82
C PRO A 178 6.95 0.25 -11.67
N PHE A 179 6.99 0.87 -10.50
CA PHE A 179 6.15 0.47 -9.38
C PHE A 179 4.75 1.04 -9.56
N LEU A 180 3.85 0.26 -10.13
CA LEU A 180 2.48 0.69 -10.34
C LEU A 180 1.75 0.88 -9.01
N PRO A 181 1.00 1.98 -8.86
CA PRO A 181 0.21 2.21 -7.67
C PRO A 181 -0.87 1.14 -7.51
N ASP A 182 -1.08 0.67 -6.29
CA ASP A 182 -2.17 -0.26 -6.00
C ASP A 182 -3.54 0.43 -6.12
N ASP A 183 -4.63 -0.38 -6.10
CA ASP A 183 -5.98 0.13 -6.30
C ASP A 183 -6.39 1.19 -5.27
N ARG A 184 -5.87 1.12 -4.05
CA ARG A 184 -6.15 2.11 -3.00
C ARG A 184 -5.51 3.45 -3.31
N PHE A 185 -4.31 3.42 -3.87
CA PHE A 185 -3.57 4.63 -4.21
C PHE A 185 -4.19 5.41 -5.37
N VAL A 186 -4.80 4.70 -6.34
CA VAL A 186 -5.38 5.30 -7.55
C VAL A 186 -6.83 5.66 -7.39
N LEU A 187 -7.61 4.90 -6.60
CA LEU A 187 -9.04 5.12 -6.41
C LEU A 187 -9.37 6.45 -5.71
N ASP A 188 -8.48 6.92 -4.83
CA ASP A 188 -8.72 8.16 -4.07
C ASP A 188 -8.27 9.43 -4.81
N GLY A 189 -7.65 9.30 -6.01
CA GLY A 189 -7.01 10.43 -6.71
C GLY A 189 -5.95 11.10 -5.83
N PHE A 190 -4.76 11.43 -6.34
CA PHE A 190 -3.74 12.09 -5.54
C PHE A 190 -4.08 13.57 -5.34
N THR A 191 -5.08 13.86 -4.50
CA THR A 191 -5.45 15.20 -4.08
C THR A 191 -4.56 15.64 -2.90
N GLN A 192 -4.60 16.93 -2.54
CA GLN A 192 -3.96 17.40 -1.29
C GLN A 192 -4.43 16.61 -0.05
N ASP A 193 -5.65 16.07 -0.08
CA ASP A 193 -6.20 15.25 1.00
C ASP A 193 -5.61 13.84 1.00
N SER A 194 -5.30 13.26 -0.16
CA SER A 194 -4.56 12.00 -0.24
C SER A 194 -3.12 12.15 0.27
N ALA A 195 -2.47 13.27 0.01
CA ALA A 195 -1.17 13.59 0.59
C ALA A 195 -1.25 13.72 2.12
N LYS A 196 -2.35 14.27 2.67
CA LYS A 196 -2.59 14.30 4.12
C LYS A 196 -2.89 12.92 4.68
N ILE A 197 -3.69 12.09 4.00
CA ILE A 197 -4.00 10.72 4.41
C ILE A 197 -2.73 9.86 4.39
N ILE A 198 -1.87 10.03 3.39
CA ILE A 198 -0.58 9.35 3.32
C ILE A 198 0.35 9.89 4.41
N ALA A 199 0.43 11.21 4.62
CA ALA A 199 1.21 11.80 5.69
C ALA A 199 0.71 11.37 7.07
N GLN A 200 -0.60 11.28 7.29
CA GLN A 200 -1.20 10.73 8.51
C GLN A 200 -0.97 9.21 8.63
N GLY A 201 -1.08 8.47 7.53
CA GLY A 201 -0.73 7.05 7.48
C GLY A 201 0.76 6.81 7.76
N MET A 202 1.61 7.77 7.44
CA MET A 202 3.05 7.74 7.70
C MET A 202 3.40 8.18 9.12
N GLU A 203 2.70 9.17 9.67
CA GLU A 203 2.79 9.51 11.09
C GLU A 203 2.30 8.33 11.94
N GLN A 204 1.22 7.67 11.51
CA GLN A 204 0.75 6.43 12.11
C GLN A 204 1.74 5.27 11.90
N ALA A 205 2.35 5.12 10.72
CA ALA A 205 3.39 4.12 10.46
C ALA A 205 4.69 4.42 11.22
N ALA A 206 5.06 5.68 11.36
CA ALA A 206 6.20 6.09 12.19
C ALA A 206 5.90 5.95 13.70
N ALA A 207 4.64 6.21 14.11
CA ALA A 207 4.13 5.87 15.44
C ALA A 207 3.97 4.36 15.62
N SER A 208 3.72 3.60 14.55
CA SER A 208 3.68 2.14 14.49
C SER A 208 5.07 1.48 14.54
N ALA A 209 6.14 2.27 14.45
CA ALA A 209 7.51 1.75 14.54
C ALA A 209 7.89 1.28 15.95
N VAL A 210 7.02 1.45 16.92
CA VAL A 210 7.20 0.94 18.28
C VAL A 210 5.87 0.47 18.85
N ILE A 211 5.92 -0.49 19.76
CA ILE A 211 4.75 -0.93 20.51
C ILE A 211 4.21 0.23 21.35
N ALA A 212 2.92 0.57 21.17
CA ALA A 212 2.29 1.70 21.84
C ALA A 212 1.90 1.39 23.30
N HIS A 213 1.73 0.12 23.64
CA HIS A 213 1.15 -0.31 24.91
C HIS A 213 2.00 -1.38 25.62
N THR A 214 2.02 -1.35 26.92
CA THR A 214 2.53 -2.45 27.74
C THR A 214 1.40 -3.44 27.99
N VAL A 215 1.65 -4.75 27.79
CA VAL A 215 0.69 -5.82 28.11
C VAL A 215 1.32 -6.78 29.08
N THR A 216 0.65 -6.99 30.21
CA THR A 216 1.08 -7.89 31.27
C THR A 216 -0.02 -8.87 31.60
N LEU A 217 0.31 -10.15 31.62
CA LEU A 217 -0.57 -11.21 32.09
C LEU A 217 -0.51 -11.25 33.61
N VAL A 218 -1.67 -11.29 34.25
CA VAL A 218 -1.80 -11.39 35.71
C VAL A 218 -2.29 -12.77 36.07
N LEU A 219 -1.46 -13.55 36.77
CA LEU A 219 -1.79 -14.87 37.26
C LEU A 219 -1.99 -14.83 38.80
N THR A 220 -3.10 -15.34 39.27
CA THR A 220 -3.32 -15.53 40.69
C THR A 220 -2.92 -16.95 41.07
N GLN A 221 -1.91 -17.11 41.91
CA GLN A 221 -1.44 -18.40 42.37
C GLN A 221 -2.34 -18.87 43.54
N ALA A 222 -2.93 -20.06 43.40
CA ALA A 222 -3.57 -20.74 44.51
C ALA A 222 -2.51 -21.56 45.29
N PRO A 223 -2.56 -21.68 46.62
CA PRO A 223 -3.59 -21.19 47.54
C PRO A 223 -3.31 -19.80 48.16
N ASP A 224 -2.14 -19.21 47.91
CA ASP A 224 -1.62 -18.06 48.67
C ASP A 224 -2.25 -16.73 48.24
N GLY A 225 -3.04 -16.70 47.18
CA GLY A 225 -3.61 -15.47 46.59
C GLY A 225 -2.57 -14.48 46.03
N LYS A 226 -1.29 -14.87 45.94
CA LYS A 226 -0.25 -14.05 45.36
C LYS A 226 -0.47 -13.93 43.86
N THR A 227 -0.29 -12.71 43.34
CA THR A 227 -0.35 -12.45 41.93
C THR A 227 1.07 -12.44 41.36
N ALA A 228 1.26 -13.15 40.25
CA ALA A 228 2.45 -13.07 39.39
C ALA A 228 2.10 -12.28 38.17
N GLU A 229 2.99 -11.39 37.77
CA GLU A 229 2.85 -10.57 36.55
C GLU A 229 3.91 -10.99 35.52
N ILE A 230 3.44 -11.37 34.34
CA ILE A 230 4.31 -11.81 33.23
C ILE A 230 4.18 -10.81 32.09
N PRO A 231 5.24 -10.08 31.72
CA PRO A 231 5.17 -9.16 30.60
C PRO A 231 5.03 -9.93 29.28
N LEU A 232 4.03 -9.60 28.48
CA LEU A 232 3.82 -10.13 27.13
C LEU A 232 4.32 -9.16 26.06
N LEU A 233 4.15 -7.85 26.29
CA LEU A 233 4.62 -6.76 25.42
C LEU A 233 5.13 -5.61 26.28
N THR A 234 6.16 -4.93 25.79
CA THR A 234 6.73 -3.74 26.45
C THR A 234 6.60 -2.54 25.52
N LYS A 235 6.01 -1.46 26.03
CA LYS A 235 5.91 -0.16 25.34
C LYS A 235 7.30 0.35 24.93
N GLY A 236 7.40 0.85 23.70
CA GLY A 236 8.64 1.36 23.12
C GLY A 236 9.53 0.28 22.48
N ALA A 237 9.21 -1.00 22.63
CA ALA A 237 9.89 -2.07 21.92
C ALA A 237 9.53 -2.09 20.41
N PRO A 238 10.35 -2.70 19.53
CA PRO A 238 10.00 -2.89 18.13
C PRO A 238 8.69 -3.65 17.95
N PRO A 239 7.93 -3.40 16.87
CA PRO A 239 6.70 -4.15 16.57
C PRO A 239 6.95 -5.65 16.59
N THR A 240 6.07 -6.36 17.25
CA THR A 240 6.19 -7.81 17.43
C THR A 240 4.98 -8.53 16.87
N GLN A 241 5.22 -9.44 15.93
CA GLN A 241 4.22 -10.39 15.46
C GLN A 241 4.22 -11.62 16.36
N VAL A 242 3.06 -12.23 16.54
CA VAL A 242 2.94 -13.49 17.26
C VAL A 242 3.64 -14.59 16.45
N THR A 243 4.73 -15.14 17.01
CA THR A 243 5.43 -16.29 16.45
C THR A 243 5.14 -17.55 17.30
N PRO A 244 5.36 -18.77 16.76
CA PRO A 244 5.17 -19.99 17.54
C PRO A 244 6.00 -20.03 18.83
N GLU A 245 7.18 -19.40 18.83
CA GLU A 245 8.10 -19.35 19.98
C GLU A 245 7.73 -18.25 21.00
N GLY A 246 6.90 -17.28 20.59
CA GLY A 246 6.51 -16.14 21.42
C GLY A 246 5.38 -16.46 22.41
N TYR A 247 4.86 -17.70 22.44
CA TYR A 247 3.82 -18.09 23.37
C TYR A 247 4.37 -18.39 24.76
N VAL A 248 3.71 -17.81 25.76
CA VAL A 248 3.95 -18.06 27.17
C VAL A 248 2.91 -19.09 27.67
N GLY A 249 3.37 -20.18 28.23
CA GLY A 249 2.52 -21.26 28.73
C GLY A 249 3.28 -22.55 28.97
N PRO A 250 2.61 -23.64 29.31
CA PRO A 250 1.15 -23.76 29.46
C PRO A 250 0.62 -23.12 30.75
N ILE A 251 -0.53 -22.49 30.65
CA ILE A 251 -1.25 -21.85 31.76
C ILE A 251 -2.57 -22.59 31.96
N TYR A 252 -2.84 -22.98 33.19
CA TYR A 252 -4.08 -23.61 33.55
C TYR A 252 -5.17 -22.57 33.77
N ILE A 253 -6.31 -22.73 33.09
CA ILE A 253 -7.51 -21.91 33.29
C ILE A 253 -8.71 -22.81 33.57
N ALA A 254 -9.37 -22.59 34.70
CA ALA A 254 -10.61 -23.26 34.98
C ALA A 254 -11.74 -22.75 34.09
N ASN A 255 -12.70 -23.62 33.75
CA ASN A 255 -13.83 -23.26 32.91
C ASN A 255 -14.59 -22.05 33.47
N GLY A 256 -14.86 -21.09 32.59
CA GLY A 256 -15.54 -19.84 32.93
C GLY A 256 -14.68 -18.77 33.61
N GLN A 257 -13.45 -19.10 34.00
CA GLN A 257 -12.53 -18.05 34.50
C GLN A 257 -12.03 -17.18 33.38
N PRO A 258 -12.05 -15.87 33.54
CA PRO A 258 -11.44 -14.95 32.54
C PRO A 258 -9.93 -14.92 32.73
N ILE A 259 -9.23 -14.71 31.61
CA ILE A 259 -7.83 -14.32 31.61
C ILE A 259 -7.76 -12.85 32.03
N VAL A 260 -6.94 -12.55 33.03
CA VAL A 260 -6.73 -11.19 33.49
C VAL A 260 -5.42 -10.65 32.91
N LEU A 261 -5.53 -9.52 32.27
CA LEU A 261 -4.40 -8.80 31.67
C LEU A 261 -4.38 -7.37 32.22
N LYS A 262 -3.23 -6.70 32.16
CA LYS A 262 -3.14 -5.26 32.28
C LYS A 262 -2.67 -4.71 30.92
N VAL A 263 -3.32 -3.68 30.44
CA VAL A 263 -2.89 -2.89 29.28
C VAL A 263 -2.62 -1.48 29.82
N ASP A 264 -1.37 -1.04 29.80
CA ASP A 264 -0.91 0.22 30.43
C ASP A 264 -1.41 0.35 31.87
N ASP A 265 -1.23 -0.71 32.66
CA ASP A 265 -1.68 -0.85 34.05
C ASP A 265 -3.21 -0.88 34.26
N VAL A 266 -4.01 -0.74 33.21
CA VAL A 266 -5.46 -0.86 33.28
C VAL A 266 -5.87 -2.32 33.16
N PRO A 267 -6.57 -2.90 34.15
CA PRO A 267 -7.00 -4.29 34.12
C PRO A 267 -8.02 -4.54 33.01
N ARG A 268 -7.80 -5.62 32.27
CA ARG A 268 -8.68 -6.13 31.22
C ARG A 268 -8.96 -7.59 31.45
N THR A 269 -10.15 -8.04 31.14
CA THR A 269 -10.53 -9.45 31.22
C THR A 269 -10.90 -10.00 29.86
N VAL A 270 -10.39 -11.17 29.52
CA VAL A 270 -10.69 -11.90 28.29
C VAL A 270 -11.31 -13.25 28.65
N LYS A 271 -12.55 -13.47 28.24
CA LYS A 271 -13.20 -14.77 28.37
C LYS A 271 -12.87 -15.62 27.15
N LEU A 272 -12.50 -16.87 27.38
CA LEU A 272 -12.32 -17.84 26.30
C LEU A 272 -13.69 -18.22 25.72
N PRO A 273 -13.80 -18.31 24.38
CA PRO A 273 -14.98 -18.89 23.78
C PRO A 273 -15.11 -20.36 24.17
N TYR A 274 -16.35 -20.86 24.36
CA TYR A 274 -16.62 -22.25 24.71
C TYR A 274 -15.93 -23.28 23.83
N ALA A 275 -15.77 -22.97 22.52
CA ALA A 275 -15.06 -23.81 21.57
C ALA A 275 -13.56 -24.02 21.89
N MET A 276 -12.97 -23.13 22.69
CA MET A 276 -11.55 -23.22 23.11
C MET A 276 -11.35 -23.96 24.43
N ALA A 277 -12.35 -23.94 25.28
CA ALA A 277 -12.32 -24.59 26.59
C ALA A 277 -13.62 -25.40 26.79
N PRO A 278 -13.82 -26.50 26.08
CA PRO A 278 -15.03 -27.32 26.17
C PRO A 278 -15.12 -28.17 27.44
N MET A 279 -14.03 -28.25 28.19
CA MET A 279 -13.89 -28.99 29.43
C MET A 279 -13.95 -28.05 30.64
N ASP A 280 -14.02 -28.57 31.86
CA ASP A 280 -14.02 -27.80 33.11
C ASP A 280 -12.72 -27.00 33.31
N SER A 281 -11.67 -27.35 32.60
CA SER A 281 -10.39 -26.67 32.62
C SER A 281 -9.63 -26.93 31.33
N ASP A 282 -8.76 -26.00 30.93
CA ASP A 282 -7.87 -26.20 29.82
C ASP A 282 -6.47 -25.59 30.07
N LEU A 283 -5.49 -26.14 29.36
CA LEU A 283 -4.14 -25.60 29.30
C LEU A 283 -4.03 -24.74 28.06
N ILE A 284 -3.67 -23.49 28.24
CA ILE A 284 -3.52 -22.53 27.14
C ILE A 284 -2.14 -21.92 27.12
N ASP A 285 -1.71 -21.53 25.94
CA ASP A 285 -0.55 -20.67 25.73
C ASP A 285 -1.04 -19.32 25.23
N LEU A 286 -0.42 -18.25 25.71
CA LEU A 286 -0.74 -16.88 25.31
C LEU A 286 0.45 -16.20 24.68
N ALA A 287 0.19 -15.41 23.66
CA ALA A 287 1.14 -14.47 23.10
C ALA A 287 0.44 -13.16 22.80
N ALA A 288 1.17 -12.07 22.84
CA ALA A 288 0.69 -10.79 22.37
C ALA A 288 1.57 -10.29 21.24
N GLY A 289 0.94 -9.75 20.21
CA GLY A 289 1.59 -9.01 19.15
C GLY A 289 1.07 -7.58 19.15
N GLY A 290 1.89 -6.66 18.72
CA GLY A 290 1.47 -5.26 18.69
C GLY A 290 2.40 -4.38 17.89
N ASP A 291 1.87 -3.23 17.55
CA ASP A 291 2.56 -2.11 16.91
C ASP A 291 2.02 -0.80 17.48
N GLY A 292 2.29 0.32 16.83
CA GLY A 292 1.78 1.62 17.26
C GLY A 292 0.28 1.80 17.07
N SER A 293 -0.41 0.91 16.33
CA SER A 293 -1.84 1.00 16.06
C SER A 293 -2.70 0.21 17.04
N GLY A 294 -2.11 -0.77 17.75
CA GLY A 294 -2.86 -1.56 18.69
C GLY A 294 -2.16 -2.85 19.13
N VAL A 295 -2.86 -3.60 19.95
CA VAL A 295 -2.39 -4.86 20.51
C VAL A 295 -3.38 -5.98 20.24
N THR A 296 -2.86 -7.08 19.71
CA THR A 296 -3.61 -8.32 19.49
C THR A 296 -3.12 -9.39 20.46
N LEU A 297 -4.05 -9.92 21.25
CA LEU A 297 -3.81 -11.12 22.07
C LEU A 297 -4.12 -12.35 21.23
N SER A 298 -3.22 -13.32 21.25
CA SER A 298 -3.39 -14.62 20.64
C SER A 298 -3.36 -15.71 21.73
N ILE A 299 -4.35 -16.57 21.73
CA ILE A 299 -4.51 -17.66 22.70
C ILE A 299 -4.64 -18.95 21.91
N ARG A 300 -3.85 -19.96 22.26
CA ARG A 300 -3.98 -21.29 21.67
C ARG A 300 -4.18 -22.35 22.76
N CYS A 301 -4.87 -23.41 22.44
CA CYS A 301 -4.94 -24.58 23.32
C CYS A 301 -3.61 -25.32 23.26
N SER A 302 -2.95 -25.52 24.41
CA SER A 302 -1.63 -26.20 24.46
C SER A 302 -1.70 -27.65 23.95
N ARG A 303 -2.84 -28.33 24.08
CA ARG A 303 -3.06 -29.70 23.58
C ARG A 303 -3.43 -29.74 22.10
N MET A 304 -3.95 -28.62 21.54
CA MET A 304 -4.38 -28.51 20.17
C MET A 304 -3.86 -27.15 19.59
N PRO A 305 -2.57 -27.04 19.27
CA PRO A 305 -1.94 -25.75 18.90
C PRO A 305 -2.52 -25.11 17.65
N THR A 306 -3.25 -25.87 16.83
CA THR A 306 -3.96 -25.34 15.64
C THR A 306 -5.23 -24.57 15.99
N ARG A 307 -5.77 -24.71 17.22
CA ARG A 307 -6.89 -23.91 17.72
C ARG A 307 -6.37 -22.61 18.32
N VAL A 308 -6.46 -21.55 17.54
CA VAL A 308 -6.03 -20.20 17.92
C VAL A 308 -7.23 -19.26 17.97
N PHE A 309 -7.33 -18.52 19.06
CA PHE A 309 -8.28 -17.43 19.24
C PHE A 309 -7.50 -16.12 19.33
N THR A 310 -7.94 -15.12 18.56
CA THR A 310 -7.32 -13.79 18.55
C THR A 310 -8.31 -12.74 19.01
N LYS A 311 -7.84 -11.77 19.79
CA LYS A 311 -8.65 -10.64 20.26
C LYS A 311 -7.86 -9.36 20.26
N GLN A 312 -8.43 -8.30 19.71
CA GLN A 312 -7.92 -6.95 19.87
C GLN A 312 -8.14 -6.46 21.30
N LEU A 313 -7.09 -5.88 21.90
CA LEU A 313 -7.12 -5.35 23.26
C LEU A 313 -7.24 -3.83 23.29
N THR A 314 -6.78 -3.18 22.23
CA THR A 314 -6.80 -1.70 22.06
C THR A 314 -7.31 -1.35 20.68
#